data_2fed462fc7f0b38e7b813d7580a17f59
#
_entry.id   2fed462fc7f0b38e7b813d7580a17f59
#
_cell.length_a   1.000
_cell.length_b   1.000
_cell.length_c   1.000
_cell.angle_alpha   90.00
_cell.angle_beta   90.00
_cell.angle_gamma   90.00
#
_symmetry.space_group_name_H-M   'P 1'
#
loop_
_entity.id
_entity.type
_entity.pdbx_description
1 polymer ?
#
loop_
_entity_poly.entity_id
_entity_poly.type
_entity_poly.pdbx_seq_one_letter_code
_entity_poly.pdbx_strand_id
1 'polypeptide(L)'
;MHWPFLRVTVAERSMEPALRPGDWLLVRRTRRVRPGQIVLARHPGQPGMLIVKRAARRVPGGWWLESDNPGAGAVDSRRFGPVPVVEGRVLFRYWRPGPG
;
A
#
# COMPACT_ATOMS: atom_id res chain seq x y z
N MET A 1 -19.77 -15.41 2.22
CA MET A 1 -18.88 -14.92 3.30
C MET A 1 -17.60 -14.41 2.68
N HIS A 2 -17.20 -13.20 3.04
CA HIS A 2 -15.95 -12.63 2.54
C HIS A 2 -14.81 -12.98 3.48
N TRP A 3 -13.75 -13.54 2.91
CA TRP A 3 -12.52 -13.78 3.66
C TRP A 3 -11.91 -12.43 4.03
N PRO A 4 -11.64 -12.15 5.31
CA PRO A 4 -11.19 -10.81 5.74
C PRO A 4 -9.72 -10.52 5.42
N PHE A 5 -8.98 -11.51 4.92
CA PHE A 5 -7.56 -11.35 4.67
C PHE A 5 -7.22 -11.58 3.21
N LEU A 6 -6.19 -10.89 2.76
CA LEU A 6 -5.59 -11.05 1.43
C LEU A 6 -4.12 -11.33 1.56
N ARG A 7 -3.57 -12.11 0.64
CA ARG A 7 -2.13 -12.20 0.43
C ARG A 7 -1.76 -11.30 -0.74
N VAL A 8 -0.71 -10.51 -0.56
CA VAL A 8 -0.23 -9.60 -1.59
C VAL A 8 1.27 -9.77 -1.72
N THR A 9 1.76 -9.85 -2.95
CA THR A 9 3.19 -9.86 -3.23
C THR A 9 3.60 -8.46 -3.65
N VAL A 10 4.64 -7.94 -3.02
CA VAL A 10 5.19 -6.62 -3.36
C VAL A 10 5.90 -6.72 -4.71
N ALA A 11 5.53 -5.86 -5.67
CA ALA A 11 6.11 -5.87 -7.00
C ALA A 11 7.17 -4.79 -7.18
N GLU A 12 7.10 -3.69 -6.42
CA GLU A 12 7.90 -2.50 -6.66
C GLU A 12 8.76 -2.11 -5.47
N ARG A 13 9.68 -1.18 -5.70
CA ARG A 13 10.65 -0.73 -4.71
C ARG A 13 10.19 0.52 -3.95
N SER A 14 8.96 0.97 -4.18
CA SER A 14 8.48 2.24 -3.63
C SER A 14 8.39 2.26 -2.10
N MET A 15 8.31 1.10 -1.46
CA MET A 15 8.21 1.00 0.00
C MET A 15 9.49 0.50 0.66
N GLU A 16 10.60 0.49 -0.06
CA GLU A 16 11.89 0.18 0.56
C GLU A 16 12.29 1.30 1.54
N PRO A 17 12.96 0.97 2.63
CA PRO A 17 13.44 -0.37 3.03
C PRO A 17 12.41 -1.21 3.79
N ALA A 18 11.25 -0.66 4.14
CA ALA A 18 10.26 -1.38 4.94
C ALA A 18 9.76 -2.64 4.24
N LEU A 19 9.46 -2.52 2.96
CA LEU A 19 9.02 -3.64 2.13
C LEU A 19 9.89 -3.70 0.87
N ARG A 20 10.16 -4.92 0.40
CA ARG A 20 11.01 -5.15 -0.78
C ARG A 20 10.23 -5.94 -1.83
N PRO A 21 10.59 -5.79 -3.12
CA PRO A 21 10.00 -6.63 -4.16
C PRO A 21 10.12 -8.12 -3.80
N GLY A 22 9.04 -8.85 -3.99
CA GLY A 22 8.96 -10.26 -3.65
C GLY A 22 8.45 -10.56 -2.25
N ASP A 23 8.36 -9.56 -1.37
CA ASP A 23 7.81 -9.75 -0.03
C ASP A 23 6.35 -10.20 -0.11
N TRP A 24 5.98 -11.14 0.74
CA TRP A 24 4.60 -11.58 0.88
C TRP A 24 4.00 -10.92 2.11
N LEU A 25 2.86 -10.24 1.89
CA LEU A 25 2.17 -9.48 2.91
C LEU A 25 0.82 -10.11 3.24
N LEU A 26 0.49 -10.10 4.53
CA LEU A 26 -0.87 -10.37 4.95
C LEU A 26 -1.59 -9.03 5.11
N VAL A 27 -2.71 -8.89 4.42
CA VAL A 27 -3.50 -7.66 4.40
C VAL A 27 -4.89 -7.97 4.96
N ARG A 28 -5.36 -7.16 5.89
CA ARG A 28 -6.74 -7.21 6.35
C ARG A 28 -7.59 -6.32 5.46
N ARG A 29 -8.68 -6.86 4.93
CA ARG A 29 -9.68 -6.04 4.21
C ARG A 29 -10.37 -5.14 5.20
N THR A 30 -10.14 -3.85 5.11
CA THR A 30 -10.74 -2.85 6.00
C THR A 30 -10.58 -1.47 5.40
N ARG A 31 -11.50 -0.58 5.75
CA ARG A 31 -11.35 0.85 5.46
C ARG A 31 -10.88 1.63 6.68
N ARG A 32 -10.72 0.95 7.82
CA ARG A 32 -10.26 1.57 9.05
C ARG A 32 -8.74 1.58 9.08
N VAL A 33 -8.18 2.76 8.96
CA VAL A 33 -6.75 2.97 8.84
C VAL A 33 -6.37 4.17 9.70
N ARG A 34 -5.17 4.11 10.27
CA ARG A 34 -4.59 5.20 11.03
C ARG A 34 -3.39 5.78 10.30
N PRO A 35 -3.10 7.06 10.49
CA PRO A 35 -1.89 7.65 9.92
C PRO A 35 -0.64 6.84 10.30
N GLY A 36 0.22 6.64 9.32
CA GLY A 36 1.46 5.87 9.48
C GLY A 36 1.35 4.40 9.12
N GLN A 37 0.16 3.88 8.92
CA GLN A 37 -0.01 2.47 8.53
C GLN A 37 0.23 2.29 7.04
N ILE A 38 0.72 1.09 6.68
CA ILE A 38 0.87 0.70 5.27
C ILE A 38 -0.46 0.12 4.81
N VAL A 39 -0.92 0.55 3.66
CA VAL A 39 -2.24 0.19 3.13
C VAL A 39 -2.17 -0.34 1.71
N LEU A 40 -3.18 -1.11 1.34
CA LEU A 40 -3.46 -1.51 -0.02
C LEU A 40 -4.57 -0.61 -0.55
N ALA A 41 -4.39 -0.05 -1.73
CA ALA A 41 -5.38 0.84 -2.34
C ALA A 41 -5.43 0.63 -3.85
N ARG A 42 -6.49 1.12 -4.49
CA ARG A 42 -6.57 1.14 -5.94
C ARG A 42 -6.03 2.46 -6.46
N HIS A 43 -5.25 2.39 -7.51
CA HIS A 43 -4.77 3.59 -8.19
C HIS A 43 -6.00 4.37 -8.72
N PRO A 44 -6.16 5.65 -8.37
CA PRO A 44 -7.38 6.38 -8.75
C PRO A 44 -7.56 6.56 -10.24
N GLY A 45 -6.48 6.61 -11.02
CA GLY A 45 -6.54 6.70 -12.47
C GLY A 45 -6.57 5.35 -13.19
N GLN A 46 -6.31 4.27 -12.48
CA GLN A 46 -6.26 2.90 -13.01
C GLN A 46 -6.84 1.93 -11.99
N PRO A 47 -8.18 1.86 -11.85
CA PRO A 47 -8.80 1.10 -10.76
C PRO A 47 -8.45 -0.38 -10.69
N GLY A 48 -8.00 -0.96 -11.80
CA GLY A 48 -7.52 -2.34 -11.82
C GLY A 48 -6.14 -2.52 -11.20
N MET A 49 -5.43 -1.43 -10.92
CA MET A 49 -4.07 -1.47 -10.37
C MET A 49 -4.11 -1.27 -8.87
N LEU A 50 -3.60 -2.26 -8.14
CA LEU A 50 -3.45 -2.15 -6.69
C LEU A 50 -2.07 -1.60 -6.36
N ILE A 51 -2.02 -0.73 -5.37
CA ILE A 51 -0.78 -0.11 -4.88
C ILE A 51 -0.65 -0.32 -3.39
N VAL A 52 0.59 -0.43 -2.91
CA VAL A 52 0.93 -0.54 -1.50
C VAL A 52 1.70 0.72 -1.12
N LYS A 53 1.17 1.51 -0.21
CA LYS A 53 1.73 2.81 0.18
C LYS A 53 1.52 3.05 1.66
N ARG A 54 2.18 4.09 2.18
CA ARG A 54 1.97 4.55 3.55
C ARG A 54 0.82 5.55 3.57
N ALA A 55 -0.16 5.33 4.45
CA ALA A 55 -1.22 6.30 4.68
C ALA A 55 -0.65 7.41 5.55
N ALA A 56 -0.24 8.52 4.92
CA ALA A 56 0.45 9.58 5.63
C ALA A 56 -0.49 10.39 6.52
N ARG A 57 -1.65 10.75 5.98
CA ARG A 57 -2.63 11.56 6.72
C ARG A 57 -3.98 11.55 6.02
N ARG A 58 -5.02 11.85 6.78
CA ARG A 58 -6.33 12.14 6.19
C ARG A 58 -6.35 13.57 5.68
N VAL A 59 -6.99 13.74 4.52
CA VAL A 59 -7.15 15.04 3.87
C VAL A 59 -8.56 15.12 3.30
N PRO A 60 -9.03 16.30 2.91
CA PRO A 60 -10.28 16.39 2.14
C PRO A 60 -10.16 15.51 0.89
N GLY A 61 -11.14 14.64 0.67
CA GLY A 61 -11.12 13.68 -0.43
C GLY A 61 -10.57 12.31 -0.08
N GLY A 62 -10.10 12.08 1.15
CA GLY A 62 -9.70 10.75 1.61
C GLY A 62 -8.35 10.68 2.27
N TRP A 63 -7.49 9.80 1.76
CA TRP A 63 -6.17 9.56 2.31
C TRP A 63 -5.07 10.06 1.38
N TRP A 64 -4.09 10.73 1.97
CA TRP A 64 -2.85 11.07 1.28
C TRP A 64 -1.88 9.92 1.46
N LEU A 65 -1.54 9.25 0.35
CA LEU A 65 -0.68 8.06 0.34
C LEU A 65 0.70 8.44 -0.16
N GLU A 66 1.72 7.95 0.53
CA GLU A 66 3.12 8.25 0.18
C GLU A 66 3.95 6.98 0.09
N SER A 67 4.90 7.01 -0.84
CA SER A 67 5.95 6.01 -0.94
C SER A 67 7.01 6.29 0.10
N ASP A 68 7.54 5.24 0.75
CA ASP A 68 8.68 5.39 1.66
C ASP A 68 9.96 5.70 0.88
N ASN A 69 10.02 5.28 -0.39
CA ASN A 69 11.17 5.45 -1.26
C ASN A 69 10.75 6.20 -2.54
N PRO A 70 10.55 7.52 -2.45
CA PRO A 70 10.07 8.29 -3.61
C PRO A 70 11.08 8.32 -4.76
N GLY A 71 12.36 8.13 -4.47
CA GLY A 71 13.42 8.13 -5.49
C GLY A 71 13.39 6.91 -6.41
N ALA A 72 12.56 5.91 -6.13
CA ALA A 72 12.44 4.72 -6.98
C ALA A 72 11.41 4.88 -8.11
N GLY A 73 11.09 6.11 -8.50
CA GLY A 73 10.09 6.36 -9.55
C GLY A 73 8.67 6.10 -9.07
N ALA A 74 8.45 6.18 -7.79
CA ALA A 74 7.18 5.82 -7.17
C ALA A 74 6.05 6.74 -7.59
N VAL A 75 4.86 6.15 -7.78
CA VAL A 75 3.63 6.87 -8.08
C VAL A 75 2.76 6.84 -6.84
N ASP A 76 2.48 8.01 -6.28
CA ASP A 76 1.70 8.16 -5.06
C ASP A 76 0.85 9.44 -5.12
N SER A 77 0.29 9.86 -3.98
CA SER A 77 -0.60 11.03 -3.94
C SER A 77 0.05 12.33 -4.40
N ARG A 78 1.38 12.42 -4.37
CA ARG A 78 2.09 13.58 -4.95
C ARG A 78 1.84 13.73 -6.43
N ARG A 79 1.48 12.63 -7.11
CA ARG A 79 1.16 12.65 -8.54
C ARG A 79 -0.33 12.65 -8.82
N PHE A 80 -1.12 11.89 -8.05
CA PHE A 80 -2.54 11.71 -8.40
C PHE A 80 -3.51 12.25 -7.35
N GLY A 81 -3.02 12.86 -6.26
CA GLY A 81 -3.87 13.40 -5.23
C GLY A 81 -4.41 12.37 -4.25
N PRO A 82 -5.41 12.75 -3.43
CA PRO A 82 -5.96 11.87 -2.41
C PRO A 82 -6.66 10.65 -3.00
N VAL A 83 -6.66 9.57 -2.22
CA VAL A 83 -7.40 8.35 -2.55
C VAL A 83 -8.62 8.28 -1.64
N PRO A 84 -9.84 8.18 -2.21
CA PRO A 84 -11.07 8.27 -1.40
C PRO A 84 -11.19 7.19 -0.35
N VAL A 85 -10.84 5.94 -0.70
CA VAL A 85 -10.91 4.82 0.23
C VAL A 85 -9.70 3.91 0.03
N VAL A 86 -9.31 3.21 1.10
CA VAL A 86 -8.32 2.15 1.01
C VAL A 86 -9.03 0.81 0.92
N GLU A 87 -8.34 -0.20 0.39
CA GLU A 87 -8.88 -1.56 0.26
C GLU A 87 -8.51 -2.43 1.46
N GLY A 88 -7.39 -2.12 2.11
CA GLY A 88 -6.94 -2.90 3.25
C GLY A 88 -5.74 -2.30 3.95
N ARG A 89 -5.43 -2.88 5.12
CA ARG A 89 -4.30 -2.51 5.94
C ARG A 89 -3.31 -3.67 5.97
N VAL A 90 -2.05 -3.40 5.71
CA VAL A 90 -0.99 -4.40 5.81
C VAL A 90 -0.77 -4.71 7.28
N LEU A 91 -0.95 -5.98 7.66
CA LEU A 91 -0.75 -6.42 9.03
C LEU A 91 0.73 -6.72 9.30
N PHE A 92 1.33 -7.52 8.42
CA PHE A 92 2.76 -7.83 8.51
C PHE A 92 3.23 -8.49 7.22
N ARG A 93 4.56 -8.48 7.05
CA ARG A 93 5.24 -9.28 6.06
C ARG A 93 5.53 -10.64 6.69
N TYR A 94 5.07 -11.71 6.06
CA TYR A 94 5.28 -13.05 6.62
C TYR A 94 6.31 -13.88 5.86
N TRP A 95 6.77 -13.41 4.71
CA TRP A 95 7.82 -14.08 3.95
C TRP A 95 8.57 -13.08 3.08
N ARG A 96 9.85 -13.31 2.93
CA ARG A 96 10.73 -12.49 2.08
C ARG A 96 11.69 -13.42 1.35
N PRO A 97 11.92 -13.25 0.02
CA PRO A 97 12.92 -14.03 -0.69
C PRO A 97 14.28 -13.87 -0.04
N GLY A 98 14.98 -15.00 0.16
CA GLY A 98 16.33 -14.98 0.67
C GLY A 98 17.33 -14.53 -0.38
N PRO A 99 18.55 -14.17 0.03
CA PRO A 99 19.62 -13.91 -0.91
C PRO A 99 20.05 -15.23 -1.57
N GLY A 100 20.16 -15.22 -2.81
CA GLY A 100 20.65 -16.42 -3.46
C GLY A 100 19.91 -16.99 -4.50
#